data_8d2dbb556d988b19d3eb86f54aec8475
#
_entry.id   8d2dbb556d988b19d3eb86f54aec8475
#
_cell.length_a   1.000
_cell.length_b   1.000
_cell.length_c   1.000
_cell.angle_alpha   90.00
_cell.angle_beta   90.00
_cell.angle_gamma   90.00
#
_symmetry.space_group_name_H-M   'P 1'
#
loop_
_entity.id
_entity.type
_entity.pdbx_description
1 polymer ?
#
loop_
_entity_poly.entity_id
_entity_poly.type
_entity_poly.pdbx_seq_one_letter_code
_entity_poly.pdbx_strand_id
1 'polypeptide(L)'
;MRHLQLLLFLLLLPLLAAAQPVAPPLATSVQARLDALSARKLPAAEEEAARQTLQKTLSELTAAEDSRRQLTSLRQQLERAPALISEGRARLAQRQASAPTPSAIPANATLETLEARLAERNTELTRWRSALDDASALSLSASAERAQAEISTNQARMQQLEASLRTGRDGTRTLSPERREALAAEWHALDARVAVQLAQLSGSSLLQDLGQVQRERAQFELALIEGDIEALQNAISARRKAQTLQTLRQLSRTEFSAAAAGSVLAREAAVNDTLSSYLLSSSEQLADLTQRKLDTRQRLDALNRSSSVITEQINILQG
;
A
#
# COMPACT_ATOMS: atom_id res chain seq x y z
N MET A 1 32.74 -50.79 -9.13
CA MET A 1 33.04 -49.35 -9.19
C MET A 1 31.96 -48.47 -8.57
N ARG A 2 30.71 -48.88 -8.39
CA ARG A 2 29.65 -48.08 -7.75
C ARG A 2 29.79 -47.87 -6.23
N HIS A 3 30.43 -48.81 -5.53
CA HIS A 3 30.60 -48.71 -4.07
C HIS A 3 31.77 -47.81 -3.63
N LEU A 4 32.74 -47.55 -4.51
CA LEU A 4 33.88 -46.68 -4.24
C LEU A 4 33.48 -45.20 -4.30
N GLN A 5 32.50 -44.84 -5.15
CA GLN A 5 31.96 -43.46 -5.24
C GLN A 5 31.09 -43.09 -4.04
N LEU A 6 30.36 -44.06 -3.47
CA LEU A 6 29.56 -43.86 -2.25
C LEU A 6 30.41 -43.65 -1.01
N LEU A 7 31.58 -44.30 -0.93
CA LEU A 7 32.53 -44.16 0.19
C LEU A 7 33.26 -42.81 0.14
N LEU A 8 33.53 -42.26 -1.07
CA LEU A 8 34.15 -40.95 -1.23
C LEU A 8 33.19 -39.82 -0.84
N PHE A 9 31.86 -39.99 -1.06
CA PHE A 9 30.85 -39.02 -0.65
C PHE A 9 30.61 -38.98 0.87
N LEU A 10 30.81 -40.12 1.54
CA LEU A 10 30.65 -40.22 3.00
C LEU A 10 31.85 -39.65 3.75
N LEU A 11 33.01 -39.52 3.11
CA LEU A 11 34.25 -39.02 3.73
C LEU A 11 34.38 -37.47 3.63
N LEU A 12 33.52 -36.81 2.83
CA LEU A 12 33.48 -35.38 2.67
C LEU A 12 32.48 -34.67 3.60
N LEU A 13 31.76 -35.42 4.43
CA LEU A 13 30.72 -34.91 5.34
C LEU A 13 31.16 -34.44 6.75
N PRO A 14 32.39 -34.57 7.23
CA PRO A 14 32.70 -34.10 8.59
C PRO A 14 33.46 -32.78 8.71
N LEU A 15 33.38 -31.87 7.76
CA LEU A 15 34.08 -30.57 7.88
C LEU A 15 33.18 -29.35 7.95
N LEU A 16 31.88 -29.52 8.05
CA LEU A 16 30.97 -28.50 8.54
C LEU A 16 30.80 -28.66 10.06
N ALA A 17 31.91 -28.54 10.80
CA ALA A 17 31.83 -28.08 12.18
C ALA A 17 31.28 -26.65 12.10
N ALA A 18 29.96 -26.52 11.99
CA ALA A 18 29.27 -25.26 12.09
C ALA A 18 29.69 -24.63 13.42
N ALA A 19 30.51 -23.60 13.36
CA ALA A 19 30.79 -22.78 14.51
C ALA A 19 29.42 -22.41 15.07
N GLN A 20 29.10 -22.89 16.29
CA GLN A 20 27.82 -22.62 16.90
C GLN A 20 27.66 -21.11 16.95
N PRO A 21 26.59 -20.55 16.36
CA PRO A 21 26.39 -19.12 16.40
C PRO A 21 26.36 -18.68 17.87
N VAL A 22 27.13 -17.64 18.19
CA VAL A 22 27.13 -17.04 19.53
C VAL A 22 25.69 -16.70 19.86
N ALA A 23 25.16 -17.22 20.97
CA ALA A 23 23.79 -16.96 21.37
C ALA A 23 23.54 -15.44 21.46
N PRO A 24 22.39 -14.94 20.98
CA PRO A 24 22.09 -13.52 21.06
C PRO A 24 21.98 -13.09 22.53
N PRO A 25 22.51 -11.91 22.88
CA PRO A 25 22.29 -11.39 24.23
C PRO A 25 20.79 -11.12 24.47
N LEU A 26 20.34 -11.23 25.71
CA LEU A 26 18.98 -10.90 26.06
C LEU A 26 18.79 -9.38 26.05
N ALA A 27 17.78 -8.86 25.36
CA ALA A 27 17.50 -7.43 25.28
C ALA A 27 17.32 -6.80 26.67
N THR A 28 16.67 -7.52 27.59
CA THR A 28 16.49 -7.08 28.98
C THR A 28 17.82 -6.91 29.73
N SER A 29 18.80 -7.78 29.48
CA SER A 29 20.14 -7.67 30.09
C SER A 29 20.95 -6.52 29.51
N VAL A 30 20.80 -6.24 28.22
CA VAL A 30 21.44 -5.12 27.56
C VAL A 30 20.84 -3.80 28.04
N GLN A 31 19.51 -3.73 28.17
CA GLN A 31 18.80 -2.56 28.70
C GLN A 31 19.21 -2.28 30.15
N ALA A 32 19.24 -3.29 31.01
CA ALA A 32 19.68 -3.11 32.41
C ALA A 32 21.12 -2.58 32.50
N ARG A 33 22.03 -2.98 31.60
CA ARG A 33 23.39 -2.46 31.53
C ARG A 33 23.44 -1.02 31.03
N LEU A 34 22.58 -0.67 30.08
CA LEU A 34 22.45 0.70 29.59
C LEU A 34 21.97 1.64 30.72
N ASP A 35 20.97 1.20 31.48
CA ASP A 35 20.42 1.97 32.61
C ASP A 35 21.44 2.12 33.74
N ALA A 36 22.26 1.10 33.99
CA ALA A 36 23.32 1.12 35.01
C ALA A 36 24.63 1.80 34.57
N LEU A 37 24.70 2.29 33.32
CA LEU A 37 25.96 2.80 32.77
C LEU A 37 26.52 4.02 33.51
N SER A 38 25.64 4.97 33.87
CA SER A 38 26.03 6.19 34.61
C SER A 38 26.57 5.89 36.02
N ALA A 39 26.15 4.77 36.63
CA ALA A 39 26.64 4.34 37.94
C ALA A 39 28.09 3.82 37.90
N ARG A 40 28.62 3.47 36.72
CA ARG A 40 29.97 2.91 36.55
C ARG A 40 31.08 3.95 36.66
N LYS A 41 30.78 5.26 36.67
CA LYS A 41 31.74 6.36 36.80
C LYS A 41 32.88 6.28 35.79
N LEU A 42 32.59 5.91 34.54
CA LEU A 42 33.54 5.87 33.44
C LEU A 42 33.94 7.28 33.00
N PRO A 43 35.12 7.47 32.38
CA PRO A 43 35.44 8.69 31.66
C PRO A 43 34.34 9.00 30.62
N ALA A 44 34.00 10.28 30.44
CA ALA A 44 32.87 10.68 29.58
C ALA A 44 32.93 10.09 28.15
N ALA A 45 34.11 10.01 27.56
CA ALA A 45 34.30 9.43 26.22
C ALA A 45 34.06 7.91 26.21
N GLU A 46 34.44 7.19 27.25
CA GLU A 46 34.21 5.74 27.37
C GLU A 46 32.74 5.44 27.68
N GLU A 47 32.09 6.26 28.52
CA GLU A 47 30.68 6.13 28.81
C GLU A 47 29.84 6.32 27.54
N GLU A 48 30.13 7.33 26.73
CA GLU A 48 29.44 7.60 25.48
C GLU A 48 29.65 6.46 24.46
N ALA A 49 30.88 5.96 24.31
CA ALA A 49 31.16 4.83 23.41
C ALA A 49 30.43 3.54 23.86
N ALA A 50 30.38 3.28 25.18
CA ALA A 50 29.65 2.15 25.72
C ALA A 50 28.15 2.30 25.52
N ARG A 51 27.61 3.51 25.73
CA ARG A 51 26.19 3.85 25.49
C ARG A 51 25.80 3.59 24.04
N GLN A 52 26.56 4.11 23.08
CA GLN A 52 26.32 3.89 21.65
C GLN A 52 26.37 2.40 21.28
N THR A 53 27.33 1.65 21.84
CA THR A 53 27.43 0.21 21.61
C THR A 53 26.21 -0.54 22.14
N LEU A 54 25.75 -0.26 23.35
CA LEU A 54 24.58 -0.90 23.94
C LEU A 54 23.28 -0.51 23.21
N GLN A 55 23.12 0.76 22.83
CA GLN A 55 21.98 1.22 22.03
C GLN A 55 21.95 0.55 20.66
N LYS A 56 23.11 0.44 19.97
CA LYS A 56 23.20 -0.31 18.72
C LYS A 56 22.80 -1.77 18.95
N THR A 57 23.27 -2.40 20.00
CA THR A 57 22.92 -3.79 20.32
C THR A 57 21.40 -3.96 20.48
N LEU A 58 20.74 -3.05 21.21
CA LEU A 58 19.28 -3.07 21.35
C LEU A 58 18.56 -2.87 20.03
N SER A 59 19.02 -1.95 19.19
CA SER A 59 18.39 -1.73 17.88
C SER A 59 18.52 -2.95 16.97
N GLU A 60 19.66 -3.67 16.99
CA GLU A 60 19.85 -4.90 16.22
C GLU A 60 18.96 -6.04 16.75
N LEU A 61 18.82 -6.18 18.08
CA LEU A 61 17.92 -7.17 18.67
C LEU A 61 16.46 -6.91 18.29
N THR A 62 16.04 -5.64 18.32
CA THR A 62 14.70 -5.24 17.88
C THR A 62 14.49 -5.54 16.40
N ALA A 63 15.47 -5.22 15.55
CA ALA A 63 15.42 -5.52 14.12
C ALA A 63 15.34 -7.05 13.84
N ALA A 64 16.02 -7.86 14.66
CA ALA A 64 15.92 -9.32 14.57
C ALA A 64 14.51 -9.81 14.91
N GLU A 65 13.89 -9.29 15.97
CA GLU A 65 12.54 -9.64 16.37
C GLU A 65 11.50 -9.21 15.33
N ASP A 66 11.64 -8.00 14.78
CA ASP A 66 10.76 -7.50 13.72
C ASP A 66 10.86 -8.36 12.47
N SER A 67 12.07 -8.75 12.05
CA SER A 67 12.27 -9.66 10.93
C SER A 67 11.65 -11.04 11.18
N ARG A 68 11.74 -11.59 12.39
CA ARG A 68 11.08 -12.86 12.75
C ARG A 68 9.57 -12.76 12.71
N ARG A 69 8.99 -11.65 13.19
CA ARG A 69 7.55 -11.36 13.09
C ARG A 69 7.12 -11.26 11.63
N GLN A 70 7.89 -10.55 10.82
CA GLN A 70 7.66 -10.42 9.39
C GLN A 70 7.72 -11.78 8.68
N LEU A 71 8.71 -12.63 9.00
CA LEU A 71 8.81 -13.97 8.45
C LEU A 71 7.59 -14.83 8.79
N THR A 72 7.11 -14.75 10.02
CA THR A 72 5.90 -15.50 10.45
C THR A 72 4.68 -15.02 9.66
N SER A 73 4.48 -13.72 9.53
CA SER A 73 3.38 -13.12 8.75
C SER A 73 3.47 -13.52 7.27
N LEU A 74 4.67 -13.44 6.68
CA LEU A 74 4.89 -13.82 5.28
C LEU A 74 4.59 -15.30 5.03
N ARG A 75 5.04 -16.19 5.91
CA ARG A 75 4.73 -17.63 5.79
C ARG A 75 3.24 -17.91 5.85
N GLN A 76 2.52 -17.26 6.76
CA GLN A 76 1.05 -17.36 6.83
C GLN A 76 0.37 -16.82 5.57
N GLN A 77 0.90 -15.74 5.01
CA GLN A 77 0.40 -15.19 3.74
C GLN A 77 0.63 -16.14 2.58
N LEU A 78 1.82 -16.72 2.46
CA LEU A 78 2.17 -17.69 1.43
C LEU A 78 1.31 -18.96 1.53
N GLU A 79 1.05 -19.45 2.74
CA GLU A 79 0.20 -20.61 2.98
C GLU A 79 -1.25 -20.37 2.51
N ARG A 80 -1.77 -19.14 2.70
CA ARG A 80 -3.14 -18.78 2.31
C ARG A 80 -3.25 -18.33 0.84
N ALA A 81 -2.15 -17.95 0.21
CA ALA A 81 -2.15 -17.35 -1.12
C ALA A 81 -2.82 -18.23 -2.19
N PRO A 82 -2.62 -19.57 -2.28
CA PRO A 82 -3.28 -20.37 -3.31
C PRO A 82 -4.80 -20.33 -3.21
N ALA A 83 -5.35 -20.39 -1.99
CA ALA A 83 -6.78 -20.30 -1.75
C ALA A 83 -7.32 -18.90 -2.12
N LEU A 84 -6.61 -17.84 -1.72
CA LEU A 84 -6.98 -16.44 -2.03
C LEU A 84 -6.93 -16.15 -3.54
N ILE A 85 -5.97 -16.70 -4.27
CA ILE A 85 -5.87 -16.59 -5.72
C ILE A 85 -7.08 -17.28 -6.40
N SER A 86 -7.36 -18.53 -5.99
CA SER A 86 -8.48 -19.30 -6.54
C SER A 86 -9.81 -18.60 -6.28
N GLU A 87 -10.06 -18.18 -5.05
CA GLU A 87 -11.27 -17.47 -4.66
C GLU A 87 -11.38 -16.10 -5.35
N GLY A 88 -10.26 -15.37 -5.45
CA GLY A 88 -10.22 -14.07 -6.14
C GLY A 88 -10.58 -14.20 -7.61
N ARG A 89 -10.04 -15.18 -8.32
CA ARG A 89 -10.37 -15.47 -9.72
C ARG A 89 -11.82 -15.88 -9.89
N ALA A 90 -12.32 -16.76 -9.03
CA ALA A 90 -13.72 -17.20 -9.08
C ALA A 90 -14.69 -16.03 -8.85
N ARG A 91 -14.43 -15.17 -7.86
CA ARG A 91 -15.24 -13.97 -7.59
C ARG A 91 -15.20 -12.98 -8.75
N LEU A 92 -14.02 -12.74 -9.34
CA LEU A 92 -13.90 -11.86 -10.50
C LEU A 92 -14.70 -12.39 -11.69
N ALA A 93 -14.56 -13.68 -12.01
CA ALA A 93 -15.30 -14.32 -13.09
C ALA A 93 -16.82 -14.26 -12.85
N GLN A 94 -17.28 -14.51 -11.62
CA GLN A 94 -18.69 -14.39 -11.24
C GLN A 94 -19.20 -12.96 -11.43
N ARG A 95 -18.43 -11.96 -11.00
CA ARG A 95 -18.81 -10.53 -11.16
C ARG A 95 -18.86 -10.12 -12.62
N GLN A 96 -17.91 -10.56 -13.44
CA GLN A 96 -17.88 -10.30 -14.88
C GLN A 96 -19.08 -10.97 -15.59
N ALA A 97 -19.40 -12.22 -15.24
CA ALA A 97 -20.54 -12.94 -15.81
C ALA A 97 -21.90 -12.33 -15.44
N SER A 98 -22.00 -11.72 -14.25
CA SER A 98 -23.22 -11.06 -13.80
C SER A 98 -23.53 -9.76 -14.57
N ALA A 99 -22.62 -9.33 -15.46
CA ALA A 99 -22.69 -8.08 -16.22
C ALA A 99 -23.34 -6.96 -15.38
N PRO A 100 -22.63 -6.41 -14.39
CA PRO A 100 -23.21 -5.41 -13.52
C PRO A 100 -23.57 -4.19 -14.37
N THR A 101 -24.86 -4.09 -14.67
CA THR A 101 -25.41 -2.85 -15.22
C THR A 101 -25.22 -1.75 -14.18
N PRO A 102 -24.87 -0.53 -14.58
CA PRO A 102 -24.84 0.60 -13.67
C PRO A 102 -26.08 0.58 -12.80
N SER A 103 -25.93 0.79 -11.50
CA SER A 103 -27.05 0.70 -10.54
C SER A 103 -28.20 1.54 -11.05
N ALA A 104 -29.31 0.90 -11.42
CA ALA A 104 -30.47 1.60 -11.97
C ALA A 104 -30.90 2.69 -10.99
N ILE A 105 -30.83 3.93 -11.43
CA ILE A 105 -31.25 5.07 -10.62
C ILE A 105 -32.78 5.14 -10.70
N PRO A 106 -33.49 4.99 -9.56
CA PRO A 106 -34.96 5.05 -9.58
C PRO A 106 -35.42 6.42 -10.10
N ALA A 107 -36.38 6.39 -11.01
CA ALA A 107 -36.93 7.63 -11.60
C ALA A 107 -37.50 8.60 -10.55
N ASN A 108 -37.91 8.10 -9.39
CA ASN A 108 -38.47 8.85 -8.28
C ASN A 108 -37.45 9.20 -7.18
N ALA A 109 -36.15 8.89 -7.38
CA ALA A 109 -35.12 9.20 -6.40
C ALA A 109 -35.06 10.69 -6.07
N THR A 110 -35.02 11.02 -4.79
CA THR A 110 -34.86 12.42 -4.33
C THR A 110 -33.43 12.89 -4.49
N LEU A 111 -33.19 14.19 -4.54
CA LEU A 111 -31.86 14.77 -4.63
C LEU A 111 -30.99 14.30 -3.45
N GLU A 112 -31.52 14.31 -2.24
CA GLU A 112 -30.87 13.85 -1.02
C GLU A 112 -30.40 12.38 -1.12
N THR A 113 -31.27 11.49 -1.62
CA THR A 113 -30.92 10.06 -1.79
C THR A 113 -29.83 9.85 -2.84
N LEU A 114 -29.83 10.66 -3.90
CA LEU A 114 -28.77 10.62 -4.93
C LEU A 114 -27.44 11.11 -4.39
N GLU A 115 -27.44 12.21 -3.63
CA GLU A 115 -26.23 12.78 -3.00
C GLU A 115 -25.67 11.82 -1.93
N ALA A 116 -26.52 11.18 -1.13
CA ALA A 116 -26.09 10.16 -0.16
C ALA A 116 -25.43 8.96 -0.86
N ARG A 117 -26.02 8.45 -1.94
CA ARG A 117 -25.42 7.37 -2.75
C ARG A 117 -24.10 7.79 -3.39
N LEU A 118 -24.01 9.02 -3.88
CA LEU A 118 -22.76 9.54 -4.42
C LEU A 118 -21.65 9.59 -3.37
N ALA A 119 -21.96 10.00 -2.14
CA ALA A 119 -21.02 9.99 -1.02
C ALA A 119 -20.56 8.57 -0.67
N GLU A 120 -21.46 7.59 -0.65
CA GLU A 120 -21.14 6.17 -0.44
C GLU A 120 -20.19 5.65 -1.52
N ARG A 121 -20.50 5.89 -2.81
CA ARG A 121 -19.65 5.46 -3.93
C ARG A 121 -18.27 6.12 -3.90
N ASN A 122 -18.15 7.38 -3.48
CA ASN A 122 -16.85 8.02 -3.30
C ASN A 122 -16.02 7.37 -2.18
N THR A 123 -16.66 6.89 -1.12
CA THR A 123 -16.00 6.13 -0.05
C THR A 123 -15.49 4.78 -0.56
N GLU A 124 -16.31 4.06 -1.33
CA GLU A 124 -15.91 2.81 -1.97
C GLU A 124 -14.77 3.02 -2.98
N LEU A 125 -14.81 4.09 -3.78
CA LEU A 125 -13.73 4.48 -4.70
C LEU A 125 -12.40 4.61 -3.97
N THR A 126 -12.39 5.31 -2.84
CA THR A 126 -11.17 5.48 -2.03
C THR A 126 -10.67 4.14 -1.51
N ARG A 127 -11.55 3.27 -1.02
CA ARG A 127 -11.20 1.93 -0.54
C ARG A 127 -10.56 1.06 -1.63
N TRP A 128 -11.13 1.06 -2.84
CA TRP A 128 -10.61 0.24 -3.93
C TRP A 128 -9.32 0.80 -4.53
N ARG A 129 -9.11 2.11 -4.48
CA ARG A 129 -7.81 2.73 -4.81
C ARG A 129 -6.72 2.28 -3.85
N SER A 130 -6.98 2.30 -2.55
CA SER A 130 -6.05 1.76 -1.56
C SER A 130 -5.76 0.27 -1.80
N ALA A 131 -6.78 -0.53 -2.12
CA ALA A 131 -6.59 -1.95 -2.44
C ALA A 131 -5.74 -2.17 -3.71
N LEU A 132 -5.84 -1.29 -4.70
CA LEU A 132 -5.01 -1.32 -5.90
C LEU A 132 -3.54 -0.98 -5.58
N ASP A 133 -3.32 0.03 -4.73
CA ASP A 133 -1.98 0.41 -4.28
C ASP A 133 -1.33 -0.71 -3.47
N ASP A 134 -2.07 -1.35 -2.55
CA ASP A 134 -1.62 -2.50 -1.76
C ASP A 134 -1.24 -3.69 -2.66
N ALA A 135 -2.06 -4.00 -3.67
CA ALA A 135 -1.79 -5.07 -4.63
C ALA A 135 -0.55 -4.78 -5.49
N SER A 136 -0.33 -3.51 -5.84
CA SER A 136 0.85 -3.06 -6.58
C SER A 136 2.12 -3.15 -5.71
N ALA A 137 2.04 -2.72 -4.46
CA ALA A 137 3.13 -2.85 -3.48
C ALA A 137 3.51 -4.32 -3.24
N LEU A 138 2.52 -5.22 -3.17
CA LEU A 138 2.76 -6.66 -3.03
C LEU A 138 3.55 -7.22 -4.22
N SER A 139 3.19 -6.84 -5.44
CA SER A 139 3.90 -7.28 -6.65
C SER A 139 5.35 -6.76 -6.70
N LEU A 140 5.59 -5.51 -6.29
CA LEU A 140 6.92 -4.91 -6.23
C LEU A 140 7.80 -5.56 -5.15
N SER A 141 7.23 -5.88 -3.97
CA SER A 141 7.95 -6.54 -2.88
C SER A 141 8.34 -7.99 -3.21
N ALA A 142 7.68 -8.59 -4.19
CA ALA A 142 7.94 -9.96 -4.65
C ALA A 142 9.06 -10.05 -5.72
N SER A 143 9.85 -8.98 -5.93
CA SER A 143 10.97 -9.01 -6.88
C SER A 143 12.06 -9.98 -6.41
N ALA A 144 12.24 -11.06 -7.17
CA ALA A 144 13.23 -12.10 -6.88
C ALA A 144 14.67 -11.56 -6.99
N GLU A 145 14.92 -10.67 -7.94
CA GLU A 145 16.24 -10.07 -8.17
C GLU A 145 16.68 -9.22 -7.00
N ARG A 146 15.78 -8.37 -6.50
CA ARG A 146 16.05 -7.54 -5.32
C ARG A 146 16.32 -8.40 -4.09
N ALA A 147 15.48 -9.41 -3.83
CA ALA A 147 15.69 -10.34 -2.73
C ALA A 147 17.05 -11.05 -2.84
N GLN A 148 17.44 -11.50 -4.03
CA GLN A 148 18.71 -12.17 -4.27
C GLN A 148 19.91 -11.25 -4.01
N ALA A 149 19.86 -10.00 -4.46
CA ALA A 149 20.91 -9.01 -4.23
C ALA A 149 21.08 -8.70 -2.73
N GLU A 150 19.96 -8.53 -2.03
CA GLU A 150 19.98 -8.28 -0.57
C GLU A 150 20.48 -9.51 0.21
N ILE A 151 20.11 -10.73 -0.18
CA ILE A 151 20.65 -11.98 0.41
C ILE A 151 22.16 -12.00 0.27
N SER A 152 22.67 -11.77 -0.93
CA SER A 152 24.11 -11.78 -1.19
C SER A 152 24.88 -10.77 -0.32
N THR A 153 24.36 -9.54 -0.24
CA THR A 153 24.95 -8.47 0.58
C THR A 153 24.95 -8.82 2.07
N ASN A 154 23.82 -9.31 2.58
CA ASN A 154 23.68 -9.68 3.98
C ASN A 154 24.56 -10.89 4.34
N GLN A 155 24.65 -11.90 3.48
CA GLN A 155 25.51 -13.06 3.68
C GLN A 155 26.99 -12.69 3.70
N ALA A 156 27.43 -11.81 2.80
CA ALA A 156 28.82 -11.31 2.83
C ALA A 156 29.12 -10.60 4.15
N ARG A 157 28.19 -9.79 4.66
CA ARG A 157 28.34 -9.12 5.95
C ARG A 157 28.36 -10.13 7.12
N MET A 158 27.50 -11.13 7.11
CA MET A 158 27.48 -12.20 8.11
C MET A 158 28.81 -12.95 8.18
N GLN A 159 29.41 -13.28 7.03
CA GLN A 159 30.75 -13.91 6.97
C GLN A 159 31.84 -13.04 7.62
N GLN A 160 31.81 -11.72 7.39
CA GLN A 160 32.74 -10.80 8.05
C GLN A 160 32.56 -10.78 9.57
N LEU A 161 31.31 -10.76 10.04
CA LEU A 161 30.98 -10.80 11.46
C LEU A 161 31.42 -12.11 12.10
N GLU A 162 31.18 -13.25 11.46
CA GLU A 162 31.65 -14.57 11.93
C GLU A 162 33.16 -14.63 12.06
N ALA A 163 33.89 -14.11 11.08
CA ALA A 163 35.34 -14.05 11.14
C ALA A 163 35.81 -13.23 12.34
N SER A 164 35.20 -12.06 12.57
CA SER A 164 35.53 -11.18 13.70
C SER A 164 35.18 -11.82 15.05
N LEU A 165 34.01 -12.47 15.17
CA LEU A 165 33.58 -13.14 16.38
C LEU A 165 34.47 -14.36 16.70
N ARG A 166 34.87 -15.14 15.70
CA ARG A 166 35.73 -16.31 15.83
C ARG A 166 37.16 -15.91 16.25
N THR A 167 37.73 -14.85 15.63
CA THR A 167 39.09 -14.41 15.94
C THR A 167 39.14 -13.56 17.21
N GLY A 168 38.03 -13.07 17.72
CA GLY A 168 37.95 -12.12 18.83
C GLY A 168 38.57 -10.75 18.49
N ARG A 169 38.67 -10.43 17.20
CA ARG A 169 39.32 -9.19 16.71
C ARG A 169 38.44 -8.52 15.64
N ASP A 170 38.47 -7.19 15.63
CA ASP A 170 37.93 -6.35 14.57
C ASP A 170 39.13 -5.62 13.93
N GLY A 171 39.60 -6.17 12.81
CA GLY A 171 40.91 -5.79 12.24
C GLY A 171 42.05 -6.10 13.20
N THR A 172 42.76 -5.07 13.63
CA THR A 172 43.92 -5.19 14.56
C THR A 172 43.54 -5.12 16.04
N ARG A 173 42.29 -4.72 16.37
CA ARG A 173 41.85 -4.49 17.76
C ARG A 173 41.18 -5.73 18.34
N THR A 174 41.49 -6.06 19.59
CA THR A 174 40.76 -7.11 20.34
C THR A 174 39.35 -6.60 20.68
N LEU A 175 38.33 -7.46 20.49
CA LEU A 175 36.95 -7.14 20.80
C LEU A 175 36.74 -7.09 22.31
N SER A 176 36.16 -6.00 22.81
CA SER A 176 35.59 -5.99 24.15
C SER A 176 34.34 -6.91 24.23
N PRO A 177 33.97 -7.37 25.45
CA PRO A 177 32.73 -8.16 25.61
C PRO A 177 31.50 -7.49 25.03
N GLU A 178 31.32 -6.19 25.27
CA GLU A 178 30.19 -5.41 24.76
C GLU A 178 30.20 -5.34 23.22
N ARG A 179 31.37 -5.14 22.63
CA ARG A 179 31.53 -5.11 21.17
C ARG A 179 31.25 -6.47 20.55
N ARG A 180 31.65 -7.57 21.20
CA ARG A 180 31.34 -8.94 20.77
C ARG A 180 29.84 -9.20 20.77
N GLU A 181 29.12 -8.77 21.82
CA GLU A 181 27.68 -8.87 21.89
C GLU A 181 26.97 -8.05 20.81
N ALA A 182 27.45 -6.83 20.52
CA ALA A 182 26.91 -5.99 19.47
C ALA A 182 27.06 -6.65 18.08
N LEU A 183 28.24 -7.26 17.80
CA LEU A 183 28.45 -7.97 16.54
C LEU A 183 27.60 -9.26 16.47
N ALA A 184 27.40 -9.96 17.58
CA ALA A 184 26.50 -11.11 17.65
C ALA A 184 25.05 -10.70 17.39
N ALA A 185 24.58 -9.59 17.99
CA ALA A 185 23.23 -9.08 17.73
C ALA A 185 23.05 -8.67 16.26
N GLU A 186 24.03 -7.98 15.66
CA GLU A 186 24.05 -7.63 14.24
C GLU A 186 23.97 -8.90 13.36
N TRP A 187 24.72 -9.93 13.68
CA TRP A 187 24.67 -11.21 12.96
C TRP A 187 23.26 -11.84 13.01
N HIS A 188 22.65 -11.90 14.19
CA HIS A 188 21.31 -12.44 14.36
C HIS A 188 20.24 -11.61 13.65
N ALA A 189 20.39 -10.28 13.58
CA ALA A 189 19.51 -9.41 12.82
C ALA A 189 19.59 -9.70 11.31
N LEU A 190 20.81 -9.87 10.80
CA LEU A 190 21.03 -10.22 9.39
C LEU A 190 20.52 -11.63 9.06
N ASP A 191 20.75 -12.63 9.92
CA ASP A 191 20.23 -13.99 9.75
C ASP A 191 18.69 -14.00 9.66
N ALA A 192 18.03 -13.30 10.59
CA ALA A 192 16.57 -13.17 10.54
C ALA A 192 16.07 -12.45 9.27
N ARG A 193 16.81 -11.42 8.80
CA ARG A 193 16.50 -10.71 7.55
C ARG A 193 16.68 -11.59 6.32
N VAL A 194 17.79 -12.35 6.26
CA VAL A 194 18.05 -13.34 5.18
C VAL A 194 16.93 -14.38 5.15
N ALA A 195 16.44 -14.84 6.29
CA ALA A 195 15.33 -15.79 6.34
C ALA A 195 14.03 -15.22 5.74
N VAL A 196 13.73 -13.92 5.95
CA VAL A 196 12.61 -13.22 5.29
C VAL A 196 12.82 -13.18 3.77
N GLN A 197 14.01 -12.77 3.33
CA GLN A 197 14.34 -12.65 1.91
C GLN A 197 14.29 -13.99 1.18
N LEU A 198 14.76 -15.08 1.81
CA LEU A 198 14.63 -16.43 1.27
C LEU A 198 13.17 -16.87 1.15
N ALA A 199 12.33 -16.54 2.13
CA ALA A 199 10.90 -16.81 2.06
C ALA A 199 10.22 -15.97 0.95
N GLN A 200 10.61 -14.71 0.76
CA GLN A 200 10.14 -13.86 -0.35
C GLN A 200 10.58 -14.45 -1.70
N LEU A 201 11.83 -14.84 -1.83
CA LEU A 201 12.36 -15.43 -3.05
C LEU A 201 11.63 -16.72 -3.42
N SER A 202 11.47 -17.64 -2.45
CA SER A 202 10.79 -18.92 -2.67
C SER A 202 9.29 -18.75 -2.96
N GLY A 203 8.66 -17.72 -2.43
CA GLY A 203 7.25 -17.41 -2.62
C GLY A 203 6.97 -16.35 -3.68
N SER A 204 7.99 -15.84 -4.39
CA SER A 204 7.87 -14.67 -5.27
C SER A 204 6.79 -14.83 -6.35
N SER A 205 6.74 -15.96 -7.06
CA SER A 205 5.72 -16.22 -8.08
C SER A 205 4.31 -16.24 -7.50
N LEU A 206 4.14 -16.85 -6.32
CA LEU A 206 2.85 -16.94 -5.65
C LEU A 206 2.36 -15.58 -5.15
N LEU A 207 3.28 -14.74 -4.65
CA LEU A 207 2.96 -13.36 -4.25
C LEU A 207 2.65 -12.47 -5.46
N GLN A 208 3.34 -12.66 -6.58
CA GLN A 208 3.05 -11.97 -7.85
C GLN A 208 1.67 -12.36 -8.37
N ASP A 209 1.34 -13.65 -8.41
CA ASP A 209 0.02 -14.14 -8.82
C ASP A 209 -1.09 -13.58 -7.92
N LEU A 210 -0.88 -13.56 -6.60
CA LEU A 210 -1.81 -12.98 -5.65
C LEU A 210 -2.01 -11.49 -5.89
N GLY A 211 -0.91 -10.74 -6.05
CA GLY A 211 -0.94 -9.31 -6.35
C GLY A 211 -1.64 -9.02 -7.68
N GLN A 212 -1.40 -9.85 -8.71
CA GLN A 212 -2.08 -9.71 -10.00
C GLN A 212 -3.60 -9.89 -9.87
N VAL A 213 -4.06 -10.96 -9.23
CA VAL A 213 -5.50 -11.21 -9.04
C VAL A 213 -6.18 -10.11 -8.23
N GLN A 214 -5.52 -9.62 -7.19
CA GLN A 214 -6.03 -8.51 -6.38
C GLN A 214 -6.10 -7.22 -7.21
N ARG A 215 -5.10 -6.94 -8.05
CA ARG A 215 -5.06 -5.78 -8.96
C ARG A 215 -6.18 -5.84 -9.98
N GLU A 216 -6.32 -6.96 -10.67
CA GLU A 216 -7.39 -7.17 -11.66
C GLU A 216 -8.78 -6.96 -11.06
N ARG A 217 -8.99 -7.48 -9.86
CA ARG A 217 -10.24 -7.28 -9.11
C ARG A 217 -10.45 -5.81 -8.74
N ALA A 218 -9.43 -5.15 -8.20
CA ALA A 218 -9.53 -3.74 -7.82
C ALA A 218 -9.80 -2.84 -9.03
N GLN A 219 -9.13 -3.08 -10.16
CA GLN A 219 -9.37 -2.36 -11.40
C GLN A 219 -10.79 -2.54 -11.93
N PHE A 220 -11.32 -3.77 -11.87
CA PHE A 220 -12.67 -4.06 -12.29
C PHE A 220 -13.71 -3.33 -11.43
N GLU A 221 -13.59 -3.41 -10.09
CA GLU A 221 -14.52 -2.72 -9.18
C GLU A 221 -14.40 -1.20 -9.29
N LEU A 222 -13.20 -0.66 -9.49
CA LEU A 222 -13.00 0.78 -9.75
C LEU A 222 -13.73 1.25 -10.99
N ALA A 223 -13.65 0.51 -12.10
CA ALA A 223 -14.33 0.87 -13.35
C ALA A 223 -15.86 0.90 -13.16
N LEU A 224 -16.43 -0.04 -12.39
CA LEU A 224 -17.86 -0.06 -12.07
C LEU A 224 -18.27 1.14 -11.22
N ILE A 225 -17.52 1.43 -10.16
CA ILE A 225 -17.80 2.54 -9.25
C ILE A 225 -17.68 3.88 -9.97
N GLU A 226 -16.67 4.06 -10.83
CA GLU A 226 -16.53 5.27 -11.63
C GLU A 226 -17.72 5.48 -12.57
N GLY A 227 -18.23 4.42 -13.20
CA GLY A 227 -19.47 4.47 -13.99
C GLY A 227 -20.70 4.81 -13.16
N ASP A 228 -20.86 4.24 -11.96
CA ASP A 228 -21.95 4.57 -11.04
C ASP A 228 -21.88 6.04 -10.58
N ILE A 229 -20.70 6.56 -10.28
CA ILE A 229 -20.48 7.96 -9.89
C ILE A 229 -20.90 8.90 -11.03
N GLU A 230 -20.51 8.62 -12.26
CA GLU A 230 -20.89 9.40 -13.44
C GLU A 230 -22.41 9.41 -13.63
N ALA A 231 -23.05 8.24 -13.56
CA ALA A 231 -24.49 8.12 -13.67
C ALA A 231 -25.23 8.91 -12.57
N LEU A 232 -24.77 8.84 -11.32
CA LEU A 232 -25.31 9.58 -10.19
C LEU A 232 -25.15 11.10 -10.36
N GLN A 233 -24.01 11.58 -10.82
CA GLN A 233 -23.76 13.01 -11.07
C GLN A 233 -24.67 13.55 -12.17
N ASN A 234 -24.84 12.77 -13.25
CA ASN A 234 -25.76 13.12 -14.32
C ASN A 234 -27.22 13.19 -13.83
N ALA A 235 -27.63 12.24 -12.99
CA ALA A 235 -28.97 12.23 -12.40
C ALA A 235 -29.20 13.41 -11.44
N ILE A 236 -28.22 13.74 -10.60
CA ILE A 236 -28.26 14.90 -9.70
C ILE A 236 -28.40 16.19 -10.50
N SER A 237 -27.60 16.36 -11.54
CA SER A 237 -27.64 17.53 -12.42
C SER A 237 -29.00 17.66 -13.10
N ALA A 238 -29.53 16.57 -13.66
CA ALA A 238 -30.85 16.55 -14.27
C ALA A 238 -31.97 16.90 -13.26
N ARG A 239 -31.88 16.38 -12.04
CA ARG A 239 -32.86 16.63 -10.97
C ARG A 239 -32.84 18.08 -10.52
N ARG A 240 -31.67 18.66 -10.30
CA ARG A 240 -31.49 20.09 -9.97
C ARG A 240 -32.08 20.97 -11.07
N LYS A 241 -31.77 20.68 -12.34
CA LYS A 241 -32.34 21.42 -13.49
C LYS A 241 -33.88 21.33 -13.52
N ALA A 242 -34.44 20.13 -13.31
CA ALA A 242 -35.89 19.95 -13.26
C ALA A 242 -36.56 20.72 -12.13
N GLN A 243 -35.98 20.73 -10.92
CA GLN A 243 -36.47 21.51 -9.78
C GLN A 243 -36.42 23.01 -10.06
N THR A 244 -35.32 23.52 -10.61
CA THR A 244 -35.19 24.93 -10.99
C THR A 244 -36.25 25.31 -12.01
N LEU A 245 -36.44 24.54 -13.08
CA LEU A 245 -37.46 24.78 -14.07
C LEU A 245 -38.89 24.73 -13.48
N GLN A 246 -39.15 23.86 -12.54
CA GLN A 246 -40.44 23.79 -11.85
C GLN A 246 -40.71 25.02 -11.00
N THR A 247 -39.71 25.46 -10.22
CA THR A 247 -39.81 26.70 -9.42
C THR A 247 -40.02 27.91 -10.30
N LEU A 248 -39.30 28.02 -11.41
CA LEU A 248 -39.50 29.09 -12.39
C LEU A 248 -40.90 29.13 -12.97
N ARG A 249 -41.45 27.95 -13.35
CA ARG A 249 -42.84 27.88 -13.87
C ARG A 249 -43.87 28.23 -12.81
N GLN A 250 -43.63 27.93 -11.54
CA GLN A 250 -44.54 28.28 -10.45
C GLN A 250 -44.49 29.81 -10.21
N LEU A 251 -43.31 30.41 -10.17
CA LEU A 251 -43.14 31.86 -10.02
C LEU A 251 -43.80 32.61 -11.16
N SER A 252 -43.52 32.24 -12.42
CA SER A 252 -44.14 32.90 -13.58
C SER A 252 -45.67 32.78 -13.60
N ARG A 253 -46.26 31.69 -13.15
CA ARG A 253 -47.73 31.53 -13.06
C ARG A 253 -48.34 32.41 -12.00
N THR A 254 -47.72 32.60 -10.85
CA THR A 254 -48.23 33.45 -9.77
C THR A 254 -48.10 34.94 -10.13
N GLU A 255 -47.08 35.33 -10.86
CA GLU A 255 -46.85 36.72 -11.26
C GLU A 255 -47.72 37.18 -12.44
N PHE A 256 -47.92 36.31 -13.46
CA PHE A 256 -48.78 36.63 -14.60
C PHE A 256 -50.27 36.77 -14.24
N SER A 257 -50.72 36.14 -13.17
CA SER A 257 -52.14 36.25 -12.74
C SER A 257 -52.43 37.55 -11.99
N ALA A 258 -51.42 38.34 -11.58
CA ALA A 258 -51.57 39.49 -10.70
C ALA A 258 -51.18 40.85 -11.33
N ALA A 259 -50.57 40.89 -12.52
CA ALA A 259 -49.95 42.13 -13.01
C ALA A 259 -50.74 42.80 -14.16
N ALA A 260 -51.30 43.97 -13.89
CA ALA A 260 -51.67 44.94 -14.93
C ALA A 260 -50.39 45.52 -15.60
N ALA A 261 -50.39 45.62 -16.93
CA ALA A 261 -49.27 46.13 -17.70
C ALA A 261 -48.84 47.53 -17.20
N GLY A 262 -47.55 47.65 -16.78
CA GLY A 262 -46.98 48.91 -16.25
C GLY A 262 -46.92 49.03 -14.71
N SER A 263 -47.44 48.04 -13.97
CA SER A 263 -47.36 48.04 -12.50
C SER A 263 -45.96 47.70 -11.98
N VAL A 264 -45.70 48.01 -10.71
CA VAL A 264 -44.46 47.64 -10.01
C VAL A 264 -44.24 46.14 -10.06
N LEU A 265 -45.32 45.39 -9.95
CA LEU A 265 -45.32 43.92 -10.05
C LEU A 265 -44.85 43.40 -11.42
N ALA A 266 -45.16 44.11 -12.53
CA ALA A 266 -44.67 43.73 -13.86
C ALA A 266 -43.16 43.95 -14.00
N ARG A 267 -42.57 44.93 -13.32
CA ARG A 267 -41.14 45.18 -13.27
C ARG A 267 -40.42 44.15 -12.42
N GLU A 268 -40.98 43.78 -11.27
CA GLU A 268 -40.45 42.72 -10.43
C GLU A 268 -40.48 41.36 -11.15
N ALA A 269 -41.55 41.06 -11.88
CA ALA A 269 -41.65 39.84 -12.70
C ALA A 269 -40.57 39.79 -13.78
N ALA A 270 -40.26 40.89 -14.45
CA ALA A 270 -39.19 40.98 -15.44
C ALA A 270 -37.78 40.82 -14.81
N VAL A 271 -37.57 41.34 -13.61
CA VAL A 271 -36.32 41.15 -12.85
C VAL A 271 -36.17 39.69 -12.42
N ASN A 272 -37.25 39.09 -11.92
CA ASN A 272 -37.27 37.68 -11.51
C ASN A 272 -37.04 36.73 -12.70
N ASP A 273 -37.59 37.02 -13.87
CA ASP A 273 -37.35 36.28 -15.11
C ASP A 273 -35.86 36.35 -15.52
N THR A 274 -35.27 37.55 -15.43
CA THR A 274 -33.84 37.78 -15.71
C THR A 274 -32.94 37.02 -14.72
N LEU A 275 -33.23 37.09 -13.42
CA LEU A 275 -32.51 36.35 -12.37
C LEU A 275 -32.65 34.85 -12.55
N SER A 276 -33.82 34.41 -12.93
CA SER A 276 -34.12 32.99 -13.18
C SER A 276 -33.37 32.46 -14.38
N SER A 277 -33.28 33.25 -15.45
CA SER A 277 -32.48 32.92 -16.64
C SER A 277 -30.98 32.85 -16.29
N TYR A 278 -30.51 33.78 -15.44
CA TYR A 278 -29.14 33.80 -14.97
C TYR A 278 -28.84 32.58 -14.07
N LEU A 279 -29.74 32.21 -13.15
CA LEU A 279 -29.59 31.01 -12.32
C LEU A 279 -29.55 29.73 -13.16
N LEU A 280 -30.38 29.66 -14.21
CA LEU A 280 -30.37 28.53 -15.13
C LEU A 280 -29.02 28.41 -15.86
N SER A 281 -28.53 29.51 -16.43
CA SER A 281 -27.24 29.61 -17.10
C SER A 281 -26.09 29.23 -16.15
N SER A 282 -26.11 29.77 -14.91
CA SER A 282 -25.10 29.47 -13.89
C SER A 282 -25.11 27.97 -13.50
N SER A 283 -26.32 27.37 -13.40
CA SER A 283 -26.46 25.92 -13.13
C SER A 283 -25.92 25.05 -14.28
N GLU A 284 -26.13 25.48 -15.52
CA GLU A 284 -25.56 24.80 -16.71
C GLU A 284 -24.02 24.92 -16.74
N GLN A 285 -23.47 26.09 -16.44
CA GLN A 285 -22.03 26.28 -16.34
C GLN A 285 -21.40 25.44 -15.22
N LEU A 286 -22.09 25.33 -14.08
CA LEU A 286 -21.64 24.49 -12.96
C LEU A 286 -21.66 23.00 -13.33
N ALA A 287 -22.65 22.54 -14.08
CA ALA A 287 -22.70 21.17 -14.59
C ALA A 287 -21.58 20.92 -15.59
N ASP A 288 -21.30 21.83 -16.53
CA ASP A 288 -20.19 21.73 -17.49
C ASP A 288 -18.82 21.71 -16.79
N LEU A 289 -18.60 22.59 -15.83
CA LEU A 289 -17.38 22.59 -15.03
C LEU A 289 -17.19 21.29 -14.22
N THR A 290 -18.28 20.75 -13.69
CA THR A 290 -18.25 19.49 -12.96
C THR A 290 -17.87 18.34 -13.89
N GLN A 291 -18.44 18.31 -15.09
CA GLN A 291 -18.09 17.32 -16.11
C GLN A 291 -16.63 17.44 -16.55
N ARG A 292 -16.15 18.65 -16.84
CA ARG A 292 -14.73 18.87 -17.20
C ARG A 292 -13.77 18.47 -16.08
N LYS A 293 -14.15 18.74 -14.82
CA LYS A 293 -13.36 18.28 -13.66
C LYS A 293 -13.27 16.76 -13.62
N LEU A 294 -14.37 16.07 -13.93
CA LEU A 294 -14.42 14.61 -13.96
C LEU A 294 -13.52 14.06 -15.08
N ASP A 295 -13.67 14.60 -16.30
CA ASP A 295 -12.86 14.21 -17.46
C ASP A 295 -11.36 14.43 -17.21
N THR A 296 -11.02 15.57 -16.60
CA THR A 296 -9.63 15.89 -16.25
C THR A 296 -9.08 14.88 -15.22
N ARG A 297 -9.90 14.50 -14.23
CA ARG A 297 -9.52 13.54 -13.22
C ARG A 297 -9.33 12.13 -13.81
N GLN A 298 -10.22 11.71 -14.70
CA GLN A 298 -10.08 10.43 -15.43
C GLN A 298 -8.82 10.40 -16.29
N ARG A 299 -8.49 11.50 -16.99
CA ARG A 299 -7.25 11.63 -17.75
C ARG A 299 -6.01 11.60 -16.87
N LEU A 300 -6.05 12.26 -15.72
CA LEU A 300 -4.95 12.22 -14.74
C LEU A 300 -4.73 10.80 -14.22
N ASP A 301 -5.80 10.10 -13.85
CA ASP A 301 -5.74 8.72 -13.38
C ASP A 301 -5.24 7.76 -14.47
N ALA A 302 -5.60 7.99 -15.74
CA ALA A 302 -5.08 7.25 -16.88
C ALA A 302 -3.59 7.50 -17.11
N LEU A 303 -3.14 8.76 -17.01
CA LEU A 303 -1.73 9.13 -17.11
C LEU A 303 -0.90 8.54 -15.98
N ASN A 304 -1.39 8.58 -14.75
CA ASN A 304 -0.71 7.97 -13.60
C ASN A 304 -0.56 6.46 -13.77
N ARG A 305 -1.60 5.78 -14.28
CA ARG A 305 -1.54 4.34 -14.60
C ARG A 305 -0.51 4.04 -15.68
N SER A 306 -0.47 4.83 -16.77
CA SER A 306 0.51 4.64 -17.83
C SER A 306 1.93 4.96 -17.36
N SER A 307 2.11 5.96 -16.51
CA SER A 307 3.40 6.31 -15.93
C SER A 307 3.93 5.18 -15.03
N SER A 308 3.09 4.57 -14.19
CA SER A 308 3.50 3.45 -13.34
C SER A 308 3.88 2.21 -14.18
N VAL A 309 3.15 1.91 -15.26
CA VAL A 309 3.49 0.83 -16.19
C VAL A 309 4.82 1.09 -16.89
N ILE A 310 5.06 2.32 -17.35
CA ILE A 310 6.33 2.69 -18.00
C ILE A 310 7.49 2.60 -16.98
N THR A 311 7.30 3.06 -15.77
CA THR A 311 8.32 2.96 -14.71
C THR A 311 8.64 1.50 -14.39
N GLU A 312 7.63 0.63 -14.33
CA GLU A 312 7.80 -0.81 -14.16
C GLU A 312 8.58 -1.45 -15.34
N GLN A 313 8.26 -1.07 -16.56
CA GLN A 313 8.99 -1.53 -17.76
C GLN A 313 10.44 -1.04 -17.79
N ILE A 314 10.71 0.20 -17.41
CA ILE A 314 12.07 0.75 -17.30
C ILE A 314 12.87 -0.02 -16.26
N ASN A 315 12.28 -0.30 -15.10
CA ASN A 315 12.95 -1.08 -14.04
C ASN A 315 13.28 -2.52 -14.48
N ILE A 316 12.41 -3.14 -15.29
CA ILE A 316 12.65 -4.48 -15.88
C ILE A 316 13.78 -4.44 -16.92
N LEU A 317 13.93 -3.34 -17.66
CA LEU A 317 14.97 -3.22 -18.71
C LEU A 317 16.34 -2.78 -18.15
N GLN A 318 16.40 -2.26 -16.94
CA GLN A 318 17.63 -1.79 -16.29
C GLN A 318 18.22 -2.80 -15.28
N GLY A 319 17.48 -3.87 -14.93
CA GLY A 319 17.94 -4.99 -14.09
C GLY A 319 18.37 -6.16 -14.93
#